data_878795143534aac1b462060358cacc87
#
_entry.id   878795143534aac1b462060358cacc87
#
_cell.length_a   1.000
_cell.length_b   1.000
_cell.length_c   1.000
_cell.angle_alpha   90.00
_cell.angle_beta   90.00
_cell.angle_gamma   90.00
#
_symmetry.space_group_name_H-M   'P 1'
#
loop_
_entity.id
_entity.type
_entity.pdbx_description
1 polymer ?
#
loop_
_entity_poly.entity_id
_entity_poly.type
_entity_poly.pdbx_seq_one_letter_code
_entity_poly.pdbx_strand_id
1 'polypeptide(L)'
;MTDSKDNGSQPQDKERLAYEELLASCCHYDGILSVLTQHRPYFEALPSIRRLQESMVIIPLPNVRSREISEVGGKIDARDSPRERLRHRIRPVPCEIALMICDPEWKIKTGIEIVLFIQRPGEEFSDLLRRWRETQIELGQGVEWLMPRKYRHLLAEGTMEPRPLFVVFVPSEDGDGDGEASALENRAARTIHGLAGAGLPTATHQMIDDD
;
A
#
# COMPACT_ATOMS: atom_id res chain seq x y z
N MET A 1 41.05 3.13 29.32
CA MET A 1 40.75 3.37 27.90
C MET A 1 39.70 2.41 27.52
N THR A 2 38.45 2.84 27.62
CA THR A 2 37.26 2.06 27.22
C THR A 2 36.77 2.71 25.94
N ASP A 3 37.03 2.03 24.78
CA ASP A 3 36.45 2.38 23.51
C ASP A 3 34.94 2.14 23.59
N SER A 4 34.18 3.20 23.80
CA SER A 4 32.76 3.22 23.50
C SER A 4 32.62 3.14 21.98
N LYS A 5 32.34 1.97 21.45
CA LYS A 5 31.84 1.82 20.08
C LYS A 5 30.47 2.47 20.06
N ASP A 6 30.46 3.66 19.52
CA ASP A 6 29.25 4.35 19.09
C ASP A 6 28.62 3.50 17.99
N ASN A 7 27.55 2.76 18.36
CA ASN A 7 26.78 1.94 17.46
C ASN A 7 25.75 2.84 16.76
N GLY A 8 26.25 3.77 15.94
CA GLY A 8 25.39 4.54 15.05
C GLY A 8 24.59 3.59 14.18
N SER A 9 23.29 3.51 14.39
CA SER A 9 22.37 2.74 13.54
C SER A 9 22.58 3.16 12.10
N GLN A 10 22.81 2.18 11.21
CA GLN A 10 22.99 2.52 9.80
C GLN A 10 21.71 3.17 9.24
N PRO A 11 21.79 4.14 8.32
CA PRO A 11 20.63 4.87 7.77
C PRO A 11 19.54 3.97 7.21
N GLN A 12 19.93 2.85 6.62
CA GLN A 12 18.99 1.84 6.13
C GLN A 12 18.19 1.18 7.26
N ASP A 13 18.74 1.11 8.47
CA ASP A 13 18.02 0.57 9.63
C ASP A 13 16.97 1.57 10.12
N LYS A 14 17.26 2.88 10.08
CA LYS A 14 16.30 3.95 10.40
C LYS A 14 15.15 3.97 9.39
N GLU A 15 15.44 3.93 8.09
CA GLU A 15 14.40 3.84 7.05
C GLU A 15 13.53 2.59 7.22
N ARG A 16 14.15 1.45 7.54
CA ARG A 16 13.41 0.20 7.76
C ARG A 16 12.49 0.31 8.96
N LEU A 17 12.95 0.87 10.06
CA LEU A 17 12.14 1.06 11.26
C LEU A 17 10.95 1.98 10.96
N ALA A 18 11.19 3.13 10.37
CA ALA A 18 10.14 4.07 9.98
C ALA A 18 9.11 3.44 9.03
N TYR A 19 9.58 2.61 8.08
CA TYR A 19 8.69 1.86 7.19
C TYR A 19 7.81 0.85 7.95
N GLU A 20 8.40 0.09 8.87
CA GLU A 20 7.68 -0.93 9.65
C GLU A 20 6.64 -0.26 10.58
N GLU A 21 7.00 0.85 11.22
CA GLU A 21 6.12 1.64 12.08
C GLU A 21 4.94 2.25 11.31
N LEU A 22 5.22 2.89 10.17
CA LEU A 22 4.18 3.44 9.33
C LEU A 22 3.24 2.35 8.79
N LEU A 23 3.79 1.24 8.34
CA LEU A 23 2.99 0.10 7.88
C LEU A 23 2.09 -0.42 9.00
N ALA A 24 2.62 -0.59 10.21
CA ALA A 24 1.85 -1.00 11.38
C ALA A 24 0.75 0.01 11.73
N SER A 25 1.08 1.30 11.74
CA SER A 25 0.11 2.38 11.96
C SER A 25 -1.02 2.35 10.93
N CYS A 26 -0.69 2.22 9.66
CA CYS A 26 -1.65 2.17 8.56
C CYS A 26 -2.53 0.89 8.54
N CYS A 27 -2.21 -0.12 9.35
CA CYS A 27 -3.12 -1.25 9.58
C CYS A 27 -4.33 -0.87 10.46
N HIS A 28 -4.34 0.32 11.04
CA HIS A 28 -5.39 0.87 11.89
C HIS A 28 -6.05 2.09 11.25
N TYR A 29 -7.30 2.33 11.65
CA TYR A 29 -8.12 3.41 11.08
C TYR A 29 -7.47 4.79 11.19
N ASP A 30 -6.97 5.16 12.36
CA ASP A 30 -6.42 6.50 12.60
C ASP A 30 -5.14 6.75 11.79
N GLY A 31 -4.28 5.75 11.67
CA GLY A 31 -3.06 5.85 10.87
C GLY A 31 -3.36 6.00 9.38
N ILE A 32 -4.28 5.21 8.85
CA ILE A 32 -4.69 5.33 7.45
C ILE A 32 -5.38 6.67 7.19
N LEU A 33 -6.22 7.14 8.12
CA LEU A 33 -6.90 8.41 7.99
C LEU A 33 -5.90 9.58 7.94
N SER A 34 -4.85 9.54 8.76
CA SER A 34 -3.77 10.53 8.76
C SER A 34 -3.09 10.65 7.39
N VAL A 35 -2.85 9.52 6.73
CA VAL A 35 -2.28 9.50 5.36
C VAL A 35 -3.28 10.00 4.32
N LEU A 36 -4.53 9.57 4.38
CA LEU A 36 -5.57 9.94 3.41
C LEU A 36 -5.90 11.44 3.45
N THR A 37 -5.82 12.08 4.62
CA THR A 37 -6.10 13.52 4.78
C THR A 37 -5.12 14.40 4.03
N GLN A 38 -3.91 13.91 3.73
CA GLN A 38 -2.93 14.66 2.96
C GLN A 38 -3.30 14.75 1.47
N HIS A 39 -4.17 13.87 0.98
CA HIS A 39 -4.64 13.91 -0.42
C HIS A 39 -6.13 14.26 -0.48
N ARG A 40 -6.40 15.55 -0.57
CA ARG A 40 -7.75 16.12 -0.56
C ARG A 40 -8.78 15.39 -1.42
N PRO A 41 -8.50 15.08 -2.72
CA PRO A 41 -9.49 14.40 -3.56
C PRO A 41 -9.95 13.05 -3.01
N TYR A 42 -9.06 12.31 -2.32
CA TYR A 42 -9.46 11.06 -1.69
C TYR A 42 -10.24 11.30 -0.40
N PHE A 43 -9.78 12.25 0.40
CA PHE A 43 -10.45 12.63 1.64
C PHE A 43 -11.85 13.22 1.39
N GLU A 44 -12.00 14.10 0.41
CA GLU A 44 -13.27 14.71 0.05
C GLU A 44 -14.31 13.70 -0.49
N ALA A 45 -13.86 12.59 -1.04
CA ALA A 45 -14.75 11.50 -1.44
C ALA A 45 -15.29 10.68 -0.24
N LEU A 46 -14.66 10.75 0.94
CA LEU A 46 -15.04 9.98 2.12
C LEU A 46 -16.28 10.56 2.88
N PRO A 47 -16.51 11.89 2.96
CA PRO A 47 -17.62 12.45 3.74
C PRO A 47 -19.01 12.02 3.28
N SER A 48 -19.15 11.56 2.04
CA SER A 48 -20.43 11.02 1.55
C SER A 48 -20.79 9.68 2.20
N ILE A 49 -19.84 9.03 2.88
CA ILE A 49 -19.99 7.73 3.49
C ILE A 49 -20.27 7.92 4.98
N ARG A 50 -21.44 7.52 5.40
CA ARG A 50 -21.82 7.55 6.81
C ARG A 50 -21.01 6.54 7.59
N ARG A 51 -20.57 6.92 8.81
CA ARG A 51 -19.79 6.02 9.70
C ARG A 51 -18.54 5.47 9.01
N LEU A 52 -17.67 6.36 8.58
CA LEU A 52 -16.47 6.03 7.82
C LEU A 52 -15.63 4.91 8.46
N GLN A 53 -15.46 4.91 9.79
CA GLN A 53 -14.70 3.86 10.49
C GLN A 53 -15.30 2.46 10.32
N GLU A 54 -16.65 2.35 10.30
CA GLU A 54 -17.34 1.07 10.06
C GLU A 54 -17.34 0.68 8.57
N SER A 55 -17.22 1.66 7.70
CA SER A 55 -17.29 1.49 6.24
C SER A 55 -15.94 1.19 5.60
N MET A 56 -14.85 1.37 6.32
CA MET A 56 -13.49 1.17 5.80
C MET A 56 -12.98 -0.24 6.12
N VAL A 57 -12.62 -0.96 5.07
CA VAL A 57 -11.96 -2.26 5.18
C VAL A 57 -10.48 -2.09 4.82
N ILE A 58 -9.62 -2.31 5.80
CA ILE A 58 -8.17 -2.25 5.64
C ILE A 58 -7.65 -3.66 5.43
N ILE A 59 -6.95 -3.88 4.33
CA ILE A 59 -6.35 -5.16 3.96
C ILE A 59 -4.83 -4.97 3.87
N PRO A 60 -4.08 -5.24 4.93
CA PRO A 60 -2.62 -5.18 4.88
C PRO A 60 -2.06 -6.33 4.06
N LEU A 61 -0.97 -6.08 3.33
CA LEU A 61 -0.28 -7.04 2.45
C LEU A 61 -1.29 -7.86 1.64
N PRO A 62 -2.07 -7.20 0.78
CA PRO A 62 -3.25 -7.79 0.20
C PRO A 62 -2.90 -8.91 -0.77
N ASN A 63 -3.78 -9.90 -0.77
CA ASN A 63 -3.77 -10.97 -1.74
C ASN A 63 -5.09 -10.97 -2.51
N VAL A 64 -5.00 -11.38 -3.75
CA VAL A 64 -6.16 -11.53 -4.62
C VAL A 64 -6.24 -12.96 -5.17
N ARG A 65 -7.44 -13.36 -5.51
CA ARG A 65 -7.68 -14.58 -6.26
C ARG A 65 -8.05 -14.22 -7.69
N SER A 66 -7.34 -14.78 -8.67
CA SER A 66 -7.72 -14.62 -10.06
C SER A 66 -9.08 -15.26 -10.30
N ARG A 67 -9.98 -14.57 -10.98
CA ARG A 67 -11.20 -15.19 -11.51
C ARG A 67 -10.80 -16.07 -12.68
N GLU A 68 -11.18 -17.34 -12.65
CA GLU A 68 -11.10 -18.14 -13.86
C GLU A 68 -12.08 -17.55 -14.88
N ILE A 69 -11.57 -17.13 -16.01
CA ILE A 69 -12.37 -17.03 -17.22
C ILE A 69 -12.63 -18.49 -17.62
N SER A 70 -13.79 -19.01 -17.22
CA SER A 70 -14.21 -20.38 -17.52
C SER A 70 -14.43 -20.68 -19.01
N GLU A 71 -14.01 -19.78 -19.90
CA GLU A 71 -14.39 -19.86 -21.32
C GLU A 71 -13.25 -20.20 -22.29
N VAL A 72 -12.03 -20.39 -21.84
CA VAL A 72 -11.01 -20.91 -22.74
C VAL A 72 -10.67 -22.33 -22.32
N GLY A 73 -11.17 -23.28 -23.09
CA GLY A 73 -11.02 -24.74 -22.90
C GLY A 73 -9.58 -25.26 -22.82
N GLY A 74 -8.80 -24.69 -21.94
CA GLY A 74 -7.51 -25.21 -21.52
C GLY A 74 -7.73 -26.43 -20.64
N LYS A 75 -7.26 -27.60 -21.10
CA LYS A 75 -7.22 -28.82 -20.29
C LYS A 75 -6.48 -28.53 -19.00
N ILE A 76 -7.23 -28.38 -17.91
CA ILE A 76 -6.66 -28.37 -16.57
C ILE A 76 -5.96 -29.73 -16.39
N ASP A 77 -4.66 -29.73 -16.14
CA ASP A 77 -3.93 -30.96 -15.90
C ASP A 77 -4.53 -31.66 -14.68
N ALA A 78 -5.14 -32.83 -14.91
CA ALA A 78 -5.86 -33.59 -13.88
C ALA A 78 -4.93 -34.10 -12.74
N ARG A 79 -3.62 -33.82 -12.84
CA ARG A 79 -2.60 -34.27 -11.90
C ARG A 79 -2.37 -33.34 -10.71
N ASP A 80 -2.80 -32.08 -10.79
CA ASP A 80 -2.64 -31.14 -9.69
C ASP A 80 -3.66 -31.41 -8.59
N SER A 81 -3.18 -31.46 -7.35
CA SER A 81 -4.06 -31.61 -6.19
C SER A 81 -4.97 -30.38 -6.06
N PRO A 82 -6.20 -30.52 -5.50
CA PRO A 82 -7.09 -29.37 -5.29
C PRO A 82 -6.44 -28.25 -4.46
N ARG A 83 -5.47 -28.58 -3.58
CA ARG A 83 -4.71 -27.61 -2.77
C ARG A 83 -3.66 -26.84 -3.58
N GLU A 84 -3.01 -27.50 -4.53
CA GLU A 84 -2.06 -26.85 -5.44
C GLU A 84 -2.79 -25.93 -6.43
N ARG A 85 -3.93 -26.37 -6.98
CA ARG A 85 -4.78 -25.53 -7.81
C ARG A 85 -5.24 -24.25 -7.08
N LEU A 86 -5.57 -24.33 -5.80
CA LEU A 86 -5.91 -23.14 -5.01
C LEU A 86 -4.72 -22.21 -4.79
N ARG A 87 -3.51 -22.75 -4.59
CA ARG A 87 -2.30 -21.96 -4.42
C ARG A 87 -1.91 -21.19 -5.68
N HIS A 88 -2.07 -21.76 -6.86
CA HIS A 88 -1.79 -21.10 -8.14
C HIS A 88 -2.74 -19.94 -8.47
N ARG A 89 -3.83 -19.78 -7.73
CA ARG A 89 -4.84 -18.74 -7.94
C ARG A 89 -4.70 -17.54 -7.01
N ILE A 90 -3.98 -17.69 -5.90
CA ILE A 90 -3.78 -16.62 -4.93
C ILE A 90 -2.45 -15.94 -5.23
N ARG A 91 -2.51 -14.62 -5.44
CA ARG A 91 -1.33 -13.81 -5.73
C ARG A 91 -1.28 -12.61 -4.79
N PRO A 92 -0.08 -12.24 -4.31
CA PRO A 92 0.09 -10.98 -3.60
C PRO A 92 -0.07 -9.82 -4.57
N VAL A 93 -0.72 -8.76 -4.11
CA VAL A 93 -0.74 -7.48 -4.82
C VAL A 93 0.50 -6.70 -4.36
N PRO A 94 1.31 -6.12 -5.26
CA PRO A 94 2.56 -5.44 -4.91
C PRO A 94 2.37 -4.07 -4.25
N CYS A 95 1.37 -3.92 -3.39
CA CYS A 95 1.14 -2.74 -2.56
C CYS A 95 1.15 -3.13 -1.08
N GLU A 96 1.33 -2.18 -0.20
CA GLU A 96 1.37 -2.42 1.24
C GLU A 96 -0.03 -2.62 1.82
N ILE A 97 -1.00 -1.82 1.36
CA ILE A 97 -2.36 -1.87 1.90
C ILE A 97 -3.37 -1.65 0.76
N ALA A 98 -4.44 -2.42 0.78
CA ALA A 98 -5.63 -2.13 0.00
C ALA A 98 -6.75 -1.65 0.92
N LEU A 99 -7.40 -0.56 0.54
CA LEU A 99 -8.55 0.00 1.23
C LEU A 99 -9.79 -0.19 0.38
N MET A 100 -10.82 -0.76 0.96
CA MET A 100 -12.15 -0.76 0.38
C MET A 100 -13.08 0.05 1.26
N ILE A 101 -13.76 1.00 0.66
CA ILE A 101 -14.72 1.85 1.34
C ILE A 101 -16.10 1.42 0.85
N CYS A 102 -16.88 0.84 1.78
CA CYS A 102 -18.18 0.23 1.52
C CYS A 102 -19.24 0.88 2.41
N ASP A 103 -20.48 0.87 1.97
CA ASP A 103 -21.58 1.13 2.89
C ASP A 103 -21.85 -0.15 3.71
N PRO A 104 -21.70 -0.13 5.03
CA PRO A 104 -21.89 -1.30 5.88
C PRO A 104 -23.33 -1.85 5.87
N GLU A 105 -24.31 -1.02 5.52
CA GLU A 105 -25.71 -1.43 5.43
C GLU A 105 -26.04 -2.20 4.15
N TRP A 106 -25.27 -1.97 3.10
CA TRP A 106 -25.56 -2.52 1.76
C TRP A 106 -25.00 -3.91 1.54
N LYS A 107 -24.10 -4.39 2.37
CA LYS A 107 -23.44 -5.70 2.22
C LYS A 107 -22.70 -5.91 0.89
N ILE A 108 -22.63 -4.89 0.07
CA ILE A 108 -22.01 -4.89 -1.25
C ILE A 108 -20.99 -3.76 -1.27
N LYS A 109 -19.83 -4.00 -1.87
CA LYS A 109 -18.87 -2.96 -2.13
C LYS A 109 -19.44 -1.98 -3.17
N THR A 110 -19.66 -0.74 -2.75
CA THR A 110 -20.18 0.33 -3.61
C THR A 110 -19.27 1.54 -3.63
N GLY A 111 -18.15 1.46 -2.92
CA GLY A 111 -17.29 2.59 -2.66
C GLY A 111 -16.01 2.60 -3.46
N ILE A 112 -15.03 3.28 -2.89
CA ILE A 112 -13.72 3.56 -3.48
C ILE A 112 -12.76 2.45 -3.07
N GLU A 113 -11.94 2.00 -4.01
CA GLU A 113 -10.75 1.21 -3.72
C GLU A 113 -9.52 2.08 -3.82
N ILE A 114 -8.71 2.08 -2.77
CA ILE A 114 -7.43 2.78 -2.73
C ILE A 114 -6.33 1.74 -2.48
N VAL A 115 -5.27 1.79 -3.27
CA VAL A 115 -4.07 0.97 -3.08
C VAL A 115 -2.95 1.88 -2.60
N LEU A 116 -2.46 1.60 -1.40
CA LEU A 116 -1.42 2.37 -0.75
C LEU A 116 -0.05 1.74 -1.01
N PHE A 117 0.86 2.55 -1.51
CA PHE A 117 2.26 2.21 -1.72
C PHE A 117 3.11 3.01 -0.75
N ILE A 118 3.69 2.36 0.24
CA ILE A 118 4.71 2.96 1.09
C ILE A 118 6.06 2.72 0.42
N GLN A 119 6.85 3.78 0.21
CA GLN A 119 8.19 3.65 -0.34
C GLN A 119 9.02 2.77 0.59
N ARG A 120 9.61 1.71 0.05
CA ARG A 120 10.44 0.78 0.82
C ARG A 120 11.83 1.36 1.05
N PRO A 121 12.52 0.93 2.12
CA PRO A 121 13.90 1.35 2.36
C PRO A 121 14.78 1.15 1.14
N GLY A 122 15.48 2.19 0.70
CA GLY A 122 16.34 2.16 -0.48
C GLY A 122 15.61 2.07 -1.83
N GLU A 123 14.28 2.07 -1.86
CA GLU A 123 13.52 1.95 -3.11
C GLU A 123 13.58 3.23 -3.95
N GLU A 124 13.94 3.10 -5.22
CA GLU A 124 13.96 4.19 -6.18
C GLU A 124 12.56 4.40 -6.83
N PHE A 125 12.34 5.58 -7.38
CA PHE A 125 11.09 5.92 -8.07
C PHE A 125 10.69 4.91 -9.15
N SER A 126 11.66 4.40 -9.92
CA SER A 126 11.41 3.41 -10.97
C SER A 126 10.84 2.09 -10.45
N ASP A 127 11.28 1.66 -9.26
CA ASP A 127 10.83 0.42 -8.63
C ASP A 127 9.42 0.60 -8.05
N LEU A 128 9.19 1.75 -7.41
CA LEU A 128 7.87 2.13 -6.91
C LEU A 128 6.84 2.19 -8.05
N LEU A 129 7.19 2.81 -9.18
CA LEU A 129 6.34 2.88 -10.36
C LEU A 129 6.11 1.51 -11.00
N ARG A 130 7.12 0.61 -10.98
CA ARG A 130 6.97 -0.77 -11.44
C ARG A 130 5.95 -1.51 -10.61
N ARG A 131 6.00 -1.40 -9.27
CA ARG A 131 5.00 -2.02 -8.37
C ARG A 131 3.57 -1.56 -8.68
N TRP A 132 3.41 -0.27 -8.97
CA TRP A 132 2.11 0.26 -9.39
C TRP A 132 1.63 -0.38 -10.70
N ARG A 133 2.49 -0.46 -11.71
CA ARG A 133 2.15 -1.08 -12.99
C ARG A 133 1.78 -2.56 -12.84
N GLU A 134 2.54 -3.30 -12.05
CA GLU A 134 2.24 -4.70 -11.72
C GLU A 134 0.87 -4.82 -11.03
N THR A 135 0.57 -3.93 -10.08
CA THR A 135 -0.73 -3.87 -9.43
C THR A 135 -1.87 -3.62 -10.42
N GLN A 136 -1.69 -2.66 -11.33
CA GLN A 136 -2.69 -2.38 -12.37
C GLN A 136 -2.95 -3.61 -13.26
N ILE A 137 -1.90 -4.31 -13.64
CA ILE A 137 -2.00 -5.53 -14.46
C ILE A 137 -2.76 -6.62 -13.70
N GLU A 138 -2.41 -6.88 -12.44
CA GLU A 138 -3.07 -7.90 -11.63
C GLU A 138 -4.57 -7.58 -11.41
N LEU A 139 -4.89 -6.36 -11.05
CA LEU A 139 -6.26 -5.93 -10.79
C LEU A 139 -7.10 -5.84 -12.08
N GLY A 140 -6.46 -5.47 -13.20
CA GLY A 140 -7.11 -5.40 -14.52
C GLY A 140 -7.56 -6.75 -15.07
N GLN A 141 -7.04 -7.86 -14.55
CA GLN A 141 -7.46 -9.22 -14.96
C GLN A 141 -8.79 -9.66 -14.34
N GLY A 142 -9.40 -8.83 -13.50
CA GLY A 142 -10.59 -9.17 -12.76
C GLY A 142 -10.29 -10.14 -11.61
N VAL A 143 -10.24 -9.60 -10.41
CA VAL A 143 -9.83 -10.33 -9.22
C VAL A 143 -10.88 -10.29 -8.12
N GLU A 144 -10.79 -11.24 -7.21
CA GLU A 144 -11.48 -11.25 -5.94
C GLU A 144 -10.49 -10.96 -4.82
N TRP A 145 -10.76 -9.93 -4.02
CA TRP A 145 -9.96 -9.61 -2.85
C TRP A 145 -10.09 -10.69 -1.76
N LEU A 146 -8.98 -11.12 -1.20
CA LEU A 146 -8.99 -12.01 -0.03
C LEU A 146 -9.19 -11.19 1.23
N MET A 147 -10.41 -11.10 1.68
CA MET A 147 -10.81 -10.31 2.83
C MET A 147 -10.58 -11.02 4.17
N PRO A 148 -10.26 -10.29 5.24
CA PRO A 148 -10.31 -10.81 6.61
C PRO A 148 -11.68 -11.43 6.92
N ARG A 149 -11.71 -12.46 7.76
CA ARG A 149 -12.92 -13.24 8.04
C ARG A 149 -14.12 -12.40 8.49
N LYS A 150 -13.86 -11.34 9.27
CA LYS A 150 -14.89 -10.41 9.78
C LYS A 150 -15.64 -9.66 8.68
N TYR A 151 -15.06 -9.55 7.48
CA TYR A 151 -15.64 -8.83 6.34
C TYR A 151 -16.16 -9.75 5.22
N ARG A 152 -16.21 -11.07 5.45
CA ARG A 152 -16.65 -12.04 4.42
C ARG A 152 -18.08 -11.83 3.93
N HIS A 153 -18.90 -11.11 4.69
CA HIS A 153 -20.26 -10.76 4.30
C HIS A 153 -20.33 -9.68 3.22
N LEU A 154 -19.21 -9.00 2.94
CA LEU A 154 -19.09 -8.02 1.87
C LEU A 154 -18.63 -8.72 0.59
N LEU A 155 -19.15 -8.27 -0.55
CA LEU A 155 -18.61 -8.71 -1.84
C LEU A 155 -17.22 -8.12 -2.04
N ALA A 156 -16.23 -8.99 -2.14
CA ALA A 156 -14.82 -8.63 -2.26
C ALA A 156 -14.36 -8.62 -3.74
N GLU A 157 -15.17 -8.07 -4.62
CA GLU A 157 -14.82 -7.95 -6.02
C GLU A 157 -13.87 -6.78 -6.24
N GLY A 158 -12.76 -7.03 -6.96
CA GLY A 158 -11.82 -5.99 -7.33
C GLY A 158 -12.42 -4.99 -8.31
N THR A 159 -11.96 -3.76 -8.27
CA THR A 159 -12.30 -2.77 -9.29
C THR A 159 -11.32 -2.80 -10.45
N MET A 160 -11.77 -2.35 -11.61
CA MET A 160 -10.90 -2.19 -12.78
C MET A 160 -10.04 -0.92 -12.71
N GLU A 161 -10.40 0.04 -11.87
CA GLU A 161 -9.75 1.35 -11.75
C GLU A 161 -9.44 1.68 -10.27
N PRO A 162 -8.50 0.96 -9.64
CA PRO A 162 -8.07 1.28 -8.30
C PRO A 162 -7.36 2.63 -8.27
N ARG A 163 -7.53 3.38 -7.19
CA ARG A 163 -6.87 4.67 -6.98
C ARG A 163 -5.57 4.46 -6.19
N PRO A 164 -4.39 4.80 -6.76
CA PRO A 164 -3.15 4.69 -6.02
C PRO A 164 -2.97 5.86 -5.06
N LEU A 165 -2.27 5.63 -3.95
CA LEU A 165 -1.71 6.66 -3.10
C LEU A 165 -0.30 6.24 -2.71
N PHE A 166 0.66 7.12 -2.93
CA PHE A 166 2.08 6.86 -2.64
C PHE A 166 2.49 7.63 -1.39
N VAL A 167 3.18 6.97 -0.47
CA VAL A 167 3.75 7.59 0.71
C VAL A 167 5.27 7.56 0.59
N VAL A 168 5.87 8.75 0.63
CA VAL A 168 7.30 8.95 0.49
C VAL A 168 7.87 9.46 1.82
N PHE A 169 8.94 8.83 2.30
CA PHE A 169 9.64 9.29 3.49
C PHE A 169 10.47 10.53 3.16
N VAL A 170 10.36 11.52 4.03
CA VAL A 170 11.16 12.75 3.99
C VAL A 170 11.94 12.90 5.31
N PRO A 171 13.18 13.39 5.28
CA PRO A 171 13.92 13.64 6.51
C PRO A 171 13.20 14.68 7.37
N SER A 172 13.48 14.67 8.67
CA SER A 172 13.04 15.72 9.60
C SER A 172 13.72 17.05 9.27
N GLU A 173 13.02 18.17 9.44
CA GLU A 173 13.56 19.50 9.19
C GLU A 173 14.66 19.89 10.19
N ASP A 174 14.72 19.22 11.35
CA ASP A 174 15.65 19.52 12.43
C ASP A 174 16.99 18.74 12.36
N GLY A 175 17.15 17.86 11.36
CA GLY A 175 18.36 17.06 11.19
C GLY A 175 19.53 17.88 10.69
N ASP A 176 20.58 18.05 11.53
CA ASP A 176 21.86 18.62 11.12
C ASP A 176 22.46 17.75 9.99
N GLY A 177 22.56 18.37 8.81
CA GLY A 177 22.83 17.72 7.53
C GLY A 177 24.16 16.97 7.40
N ASP A 178 24.25 15.79 7.98
CA ASP A 178 25.25 14.81 7.57
C ASP A 178 24.92 14.28 6.16
N GLY A 179 25.94 14.00 5.37
CA GLY A 179 25.80 13.67 3.94
C GLY A 179 24.80 12.55 3.59
N GLU A 180 24.33 11.79 4.56
CA GLU A 180 23.35 10.71 4.44
C GLU A 180 21.90 11.22 4.45
N ALA A 181 21.60 12.24 5.25
CA ALA A 181 20.32 12.94 5.21
C ALA A 181 20.12 13.55 3.82
N SER A 182 21.19 14.07 3.20
CA SER A 182 21.18 14.58 1.83
C SER A 182 20.86 13.51 0.78
N ALA A 183 21.27 12.25 0.97
CA ALA A 183 20.97 11.16 0.03
C ALA A 183 19.48 10.75 0.07
N LEU A 184 18.91 10.65 1.28
CA LEU A 184 17.49 10.40 1.47
C LEU A 184 16.65 11.55 0.91
N GLU A 185 17.01 12.79 1.23
CA GLU A 185 16.35 13.99 0.75
C GLU A 185 16.33 14.05 -0.79
N ASN A 186 17.47 13.81 -1.43
CA ASN A 186 17.58 13.75 -2.88
C ASN A 186 16.72 12.63 -3.50
N ARG A 187 16.65 11.45 -2.85
CA ARG A 187 15.81 10.35 -3.30
C ARG A 187 14.32 10.68 -3.14
N ALA A 188 13.94 11.22 -1.99
CA ALA A 188 12.57 11.68 -1.73
C ALA A 188 12.13 12.74 -2.76
N ALA A 189 12.97 13.77 -2.97
CA ALA A 189 12.69 14.83 -3.94
C ALA A 189 12.51 14.29 -5.37
N ARG A 190 13.38 13.38 -5.81
CA ARG A 190 13.25 12.73 -7.13
C ARG A 190 11.98 11.92 -7.23
N THR A 191 11.61 11.18 -6.18
CA THR A 191 10.41 10.35 -6.15
C THR A 191 9.16 11.21 -6.20
N ILE A 192 9.08 12.25 -5.35
CA ILE A 192 7.95 13.19 -5.31
C ILE A 192 7.80 13.90 -6.66
N HIS A 193 8.92 14.39 -7.23
CA HIS A 193 8.89 15.04 -8.54
C HIS A 193 8.44 14.09 -9.66
N GLY A 194 8.92 12.85 -9.63
CA GLY A 194 8.55 11.81 -10.59
C GLY A 194 7.07 11.44 -10.51
N LEU A 195 6.54 11.27 -9.29
CA LEU A 195 5.12 10.99 -9.05
C LEU A 195 4.24 12.16 -9.50
N ALA A 196 4.62 13.39 -9.16
CA ALA A 196 3.91 14.59 -9.59
C ALA A 196 3.91 14.73 -11.12
N GLY A 197 5.05 14.50 -11.78
CA GLY A 197 5.16 14.50 -13.24
C GLY A 197 4.31 13.41 -13.91
N ALA A 198 4.06 12.30 -13.23
CA ALA A 198 3.18 11.23 -13.68
C ALA A 198 1.70 11.46 -13.32
N GLY A 199 1.35 12.54 -12.63
CA GLY A 199 -0.01 12.84 -12.16
C GLY A 199 -0.48 11.87 -11.06
N LEU A 200 0.45 11.28 -10.31
CA LEU A 200 0.17 10.29 -9.28
C LEU A 200 0.12 10.95 -7.89
N PRO A 201 -0.91 10.67 -7.08
CA PRO A 201 -1.10 11.29 -5.77
C PRO A 201 -0.06 10.80 -4.77
N THR A 202 0.50 11.75 -4.02
CA THR A 202 1.58 11.51 -3.07
C THR A 202 1.25 12.14 -1.72
N ALA A 203 1.52 11.39 -0.66
CA ALA A 203 1.60 11.85 0.71
C ALA A 203 3.06 11.76 1.18
N THR A 204 3.43 12.58 2.14
CA THR A 204 4.76 12.54 2.76
C THR A 204 4.67 12.07 4.21
N HIS A 205 5.69 11.38 4.67
CA HIS A 205 5.84 10.97 6.06
C HIS A 205 7.24 11.38 6.55
N GLN A 206 7.28 12.19 7.61
CA GLN A 206 8.54 12.61 8.23
C GLN A 206 9.12 11.45 9.02
N MET A 207 10.41 11.19 8.81
CA MET A 207 11.15 10.29 9.70
C MET A 207 11.48 11.05 10.98
N ILE A 208 11.10 10.47 12.11
CA ILE A 208 11.43 11.04 13.43
C ILE A 208 12.83 10.54 13.76
N ASP A 209 13.75 11.46 14.05
CA ASP A 209 15.01 11.11 14.68
C ASP A 209 14.74 10.91 16.18
N ASP A 210 14.87 9.69 16.66
CA ASP A 210 14.87 9.41 18.09
C ASP A 210 16.18 9.95 18.68
N ASP A 211 16.08 10.97 19.55
CA ASP A 211 17.17 11.53 20.35
C ASP A 211 17.71 10.54 21.41
#